data_810bb2c9671ca16eb37d5bb94543732b
#
_entry.id   810bb2c9671ca16eb37d5bb94543732b
#
_cell.length_a   1.000
_cell.length_b   1.000
_cell.length_c   1.000
_cell.angle_alpha   90.00
_cell.angle_beta   90.00
_cell.angle_gamma   90.00
#
_symmetry.space_group_name_H-M   'P 1'
#
loop_
_entity.id
_entity.type
_entity.pdbx_description
1 polymer ?
#
loop_
_entity_poly.entity_id
_entity_poly.type
_entity_poly.pdbx_seq_one_letter_code
_entity_poly.pdbx_strand_id
1 'polypeptide(L)'
;MNKRVIAALLTGVMMLNLVACGGGNGEKVQLNVPDGTPSYEDDQQIEIGAYSGPRIGGDRANHLTDGSGGNPNPEGGWEGWITEEAFQDYMDCGFTYLMANADGYYDYNVLEKRAVTDFKDSDAYTYMELAQKMNIPVVVTSNFLKSLTGSADSRLTEEHKAELKQMVDDLSQYSVFKGFTFKDEPGAHLFKTSGAVKEYLDSLKPDLFYYTSCFPIYANLPLLATDNQDDKVKAYKEYVDEYSNEMGTFAYDHYALKINPVQGETVLDSTWFQNLLLVAEDAKEKGYAPGVTIQSCSYGPVGGEFFKVHNRKITDKGDVTFQLYTAMAYGFQKFSYFTYWQFRDLMPTEEFYGAMIDYPTDGTQNAVKTDAYYAVKEANGEIKKFDHVYLNYKWEGTMALTEQGKKLNTALSMAGEYQSPRVKEVTATNDTIIGCLKDDEGYDGFMIVNATDPGKDEKDSVTITFREASKAIAYISGEEETIELKNGTYTFELGSGEGVFVIPIK
;
A
#
# COMPACT_ATOMS: atom_id res chain seq x y z
N MET A 1 29.00 -38.10 -35.35
CA MET A 1 30.16 -37.31 -34.89
C MET A 1 29.65 -35.89 -34.77
N ASN A 2 29.59 -35.17 -33.71
CA ASN A 2 30.03 -35.28 -32.34
C ASN A 2 28.96 -34.67 -31.42
N LYS A 3 28.70 -35.38 -30.34
CA LYS A 3 28.01 -34.95 -29.13
C LYS A 3 28.90 -33.96 -28.36
N ARG A 4 28.23 -33.22 -27.47
CA ARG A 4 28.72 -32.34 -26.38
C ARG A 4 28.64 -30.86 -26.76
N VAL A 5 27.98 -29.95 -25.98
CA VAL A 5 27.93 -29.86 -24.53
C VAL A 5 26.59 -29.21 -24.14
N ILE A 6 25.77 -29.94 -23.43
CA ILE A 6 24.80 -29.41 -22.48
C ILE A 6 25.47 -29.58 -21.13
N ALA A 7 25.80 -28.51 -20.46
CA ALA A 7 26.20 -28.51 -19.06
C ALA A 7 25.73 -27.22 -18.45
N ALA A 8 24.64 -27.33 -17.71
CA ALA A 8 24.64 -27.10 -16.27
C ALA A 8 24.81 -25.63 -15.81
N LEU A 9 23.67 -25.01 -15.57
CA LEU A 9 23.55 -23.99 -14.54
C LEU A 9 22.37 -24.40 -13.63
N LEU A 10 22.61 -25.45 -12.88
CA LEU A 10 21.93 -25.86 -11.66
C LEU A 10 23.04 -25.95 -10.62
N THR A 11 23.06 -24.99 -9.73
CA THR A 11 23.72 -25.00 -8.41
C THR A 11 23.83 -23.53 -8.01
N GLY A 12 23.17 -23.20 -6.97
CA GLY A 12 23.64 -23.10 -5.68
C GLY A 12 22.58 -22.67 -4.68
N VAL A 13 21.67 -23.52 -4.30
CA VAL A 13 21.04 -23.40 -3.00
C VAL A 13 22.06 -23.87 -1.99
N MET A 14 22.90 -22.98 -1.48
CA MET A 14 23.70 -23.24 -0.31
C MET A 14 22.83 -23.07 0.92
N MET A 15 22.41 -24.19 1.49
CA MET A 15 21.95 -24.23 2.87
C MET A 15 23.16 -23.87 3.77
N LEU A 16 23.15 -22.68 4.33
CA LEU A 16 24.01 -22.37 5.48
C LEU A 16 23.32 -22.84 6.75
N ASN A 17 23.51 -24.12 7.08
CA ASN A 17 23.36 -24.60 8.43
C ASN A 17 24.49 -24.00 9.25
N LEU A 18 24.21 -22.98 10.04
CA LEU A 18 25.11 -22.51 11.06
C LEU A 18 25.15 -23.53 12.20
N VAL A 19 26.02 -24.55 12.05
CA VAL A 19 26.51 -25.34 13.16
C VAL A 19 27.60 -24.50 13.83
N ALA A 20 27.31 -24.00 15.01
CA ALA A 20 28.29 -23.39 15.88
C ALA A 20 29.26 -24.48 16.41
N CYS A 21 30.47 -24.56 15.86
CA CYS A 21 31.58 -25.20 16.52
C CYS A 21 32.93 -24.61 16.09
N GLY A 22 33.62 -23.96 17.00
CA GLY A 22 35.09 -24.00 17.12
C GLY A 22 35.86 -22.85 16.47
N GLY A 23 36.32 -21.91 17.31
CA GLY A 23 37.69 -21.37 17.33
C GLY A 23 38.27 -20.83 16.01
N GLY A 24 37.92 -19.61 15.66
CA GLY A 24 38.67 -18.79 14.72
C GLY A 24 38.54 -17.33 15.14
N ASN A 25 39.62 -16.57 15.04
CA ASN A 25 39.68 -15.15 15.34
C ASN A 25 38.53 -14.42 14.57
N GLY A 26 37.38 -14.29 15.22
CA GLY A 26 36.26 -13.52 14.68
C GLY A 26 36.71 -12.06 14.57
N GLU A 27 36.75 -11.54 13.37
CA GLU A 27 36.78 -10.09 13.17
C GLU A 27 35.67 -9.50 14.06
N LYS A 28 36.07 -8.65 15.01
CA LYS A 28 35.09 -7.91 15.79
C LYS A 28 34.35 -7.01 14.82
N VAL A 29 33.08 -7.31 14.53
CA VAL A 29 32.20 -6.38 13.81
C VAL A 29 32.18 -5.12 14.66
N GLN A 30 32.84 -4.07 14.18
CA GLN A 30 32.83 -2.77 14.84
C GLN A 30 31.51 -2.10 14.45
N LEU A 31 30.60 -2.02 15.41
CA LEU A 31 29.34 -1.30 15.25
C LEU A 31 29.53 0.17 15.64
N ASN A 32 28.99 1.05 14.86
CA ASN A 32 28.90 2.47 15.21
C ASN A 32 27.49 2.74 15.75
N VAL A 33 27.27 2.37 17.01
CA VAL A 33 25.98 2.52 17.67
C VAL A 33 25.98 3.85 18.42
N PRO A 34 25.00 4.74 18.17
CA PRO A 34 24.86 5.99 18.90
C PRO A 34 24.68 5.74 20.41
N ASP A 35 25.10 6.70 21.21
CA ASP A 35 24.86 6.70 22.65
C ASP A 35 23.59 7.50 22.96
N GLY A 36 22.77 7.02 23.89
CA GLY A 36 21.55 7.67 24.34
C GLY A 36 20.29 7.13 23.66
N THR A 37 19.21 7.85 23.83
CA THR A 37 17.87 7.52 23.33
C THR A 37 17.55 8.46 22.20
N PRO A 38 17.11 7.98 21.01
CA PRO A 38 16.66 8.86 19.93
C PRO A 38 15.41 9.63 20.35
N SER A 39 15.22 10.81 19.74
CA SER A 39 14.04 11.64 19.96
C SER A 39 13.61 12.23 18.63
N TYR A 40 12.35 12.10 18.29
CA TYR A 40 11.76 12.55 17.04
C TYR A 40 10.67 13.57 17.31
N GLU A 41 10.52 14.55 16.42
CA GLU A 41 9.43 15.52 16.49
C GLU A 41 8.16 14.89 15.87
N ASP A 42 7.01 15.17 16.48
CA ASP A 42 5.70 14.74 15.99
C ASP A 42 5.17 15.75 14.96
N ASP A 43 5.88 15.89 13.83
CA ASP A 43 5.58 16.83 12.76
C ASP A 43 5.28 16.14 11.41
N GLN A 44 5.41 14.83 11.35
CA GLN A 44 5.18 14.02 10.17
C GLN A 44 4.15 12.92 10.44
N GLN A 45 3.42 12.54 9.40
CA GLN A 45 2.50 11.42 9.45
C GLN A 45 2.59 10.58 8.17
N ILE A 46 2.37 9.28 8.30
CA ILE A 46 2.22 8.36 7.17
C ILE A 46 1.06 8.84 6.28
N GLU A 47 1.27 8.81 4.97
CA GLU A 47 0.23 9.12 4.01
C GLU A 47 -0.71 7.93 3.82
N ILE A 48 -1.98 8.11 4.23
CA ILE A 48 -2.99 7.06 4.15
C ILE A 48 -4.24 7.60 3.46
N GLY A 49 -4.63 6.96 2.35
CA GLY A 49 -5.87 7.26 1.64
C GLY A 49 -6.67 6.00 1.31
N ALA A 50 -7.83 6.15 0.71
CA ALA A 50 -8.58 5.02 0.21
C ALA A 50 -9.30 5.38 -1.09
N TYR A 51 -9.32 4.42 -2.01
CA TYR A 51 -10.11 4.53 -3.24
C TYR A 51 -11.59 4.66 -2.89
N SER A 52 -12.31 5.43 -3.70
CA SER A 52 -13.75 5.64 -3.56
C SER A 52 -14.12 6.16 -2.18
N GLY A 53 -13.67 7.38 -1.87
CA GLY A 53 -14.12 8.12 -0.69
C GLY A 53 -15.64 8.35 -0.66
N PRO A 54 -16.16 9.17 0.26
CA PRO A 54 -17.58 9.48 0.32
C PRO A 54 -18.11 9.93 -1.05
N ARG A 55 -19.24 9.37 -1.48
CA ARG A 55 -19.76 9.57 -2.84
C ARG A 55 -20.69 10.76 -2.96
N ILE A 56 -20.64 11.43 -4.11
CA ILE A 56 -21.65 12.43 -4.52
C ILE A 56 -22.93 11.72 -4.90
N GLY A 57 -23.41 10.75 -4.42
CA GLY A 57 -24.71 10.15 -4.66
C GLY A 57 -25.10 9.86 -6.11
N GLY A 58 -26.12 9.12 -6.29
CA GLY A 58 -26.92 8.97 -7.47
C GLY A 58 -26.32 8.10 -8.54
N ASP A 59 -25.30 8.47 -9.23
CA ASP A 59 -25.14 7.89 -10.55
C ASP A 59 -24.34 6.63 -10.65
N ARG A 60 -23.41 6.43 -9.79
CA ARG A 60 -22.76 5.13 -9.73
C ARG A 60 -23.51 4.12 -8.88
N ALA A 61 -24.36 4.60 -7.99
CA ALA A 61 -25.47 3.80 -7.55
C ALA A 61 -26.41 3.49 -8.73
N ASN A 62 -26.43 4.29 -9.75
CA ASN A 62 -27.26 4.16 -10.95
C ASN A 62 -26.61 3.42 -12.12
N HIS A 63 -25.39 3.00 -12.06
CA HIS A 63 -24.97 1.82 -12.82
C HIS A 63 -25.85 0.61 -12.47
N LEU A 64 -26.54 0.72 -11.37
CA LEU A 64 -27.58 -0.18 -10.92
C LEU A 64 -28.93 0.06 -11.58
N THR A 65 -29.11 1.10 -12.38
CA THR A 65 -30.41 1.44 -13.03
C THR A 65 -30.52 1.00 -14.47
N ASP A 66 -29.50 0.40 -15.03
CA ASP A 66 -29.60 -0.31 -16.32
C ASP A 66 -30.35 -1.64 -16.20
N GLY A 67 -30.90 -1.95 -15.03
CA GLY A 67 -31.69 -3.13 -14.75
C GLY A 67 -31.03 -4.14 -13.82
N SER A 68 -29.82 -3.89 -13.36
CA SER A 68 -29.07 -4.83 -12.53
C SER A 68 -29.17 -4.56 -11.03
N GLY A 69 -29.66 -3.40 -10.62
CA GLY A 69 -29.93 -3.09 -9.23
C GLY A 69 -30.60 -1.73 -9.09
N GLY A 70 -31.76 -1.67 -8.48
CA GLY A 70 -32.55 -0.45 -8.41
C GLY A 70 -31.87 0.69 -7.67
N ASN A 71 -32.09 1.91 -8.12
CA ASN A 71 -31.89 3.08 -7.30
C ASN A 71 -32.64 2.88 -5.97
N PRO A 72 -31.97 2.80 -4.82
CA PRO A 72 -32.66 2.60 -3.55
C PRO A 72 -33.63 3.72 -3.19
N ASN A 73 -33.57 4.87 -3.86
CA ASN A 73 -34.56 5.93 -3.74
C ASN A 73 -35.06 6.42 -5.11
N PRO A 74 -35.92 5.65 -5.76
CA PRO A 74 -36.46 6.03 -7.07
C PRO A 74 -37.32 7.30 -7.03
N GLU A 75 -37.78 7.75 -5.88
CA GLU A 75 -38.70 8.89 -5.75
C GLU A 75 -38.02 10.17 -5.23
N GLY A 76 -36.86 10.07 -4.58
CA GLY A 76 -36.25 11.16 -3.83
C GLY A 76 -34.98 11.76 -4.40
N GLY A 77 -34.42 11.20 -5.44
CA GLY A 77 -33.04 11.54 -5.84
C GLY A 77 -32.07 11.19 -4.71
N TRP A 78 -30.88 10.77 -5.04
CA TRP A 78 -29.85 10.61 -4.04
C TRP A 78 -29.41 12.00 -3.58
N GLU A 79 -29.75 12.36 -2.35
CA GLU A 79 -28.96 13.33 -1.63
C GLU A 79 -27.63 12.64 -1.35
N GLY A 80 -26.55 13.08 -1.98
CA GLY A 80 -25.27 12.40 -1.93
C GLY A 80 -24.73 12.24 -0.50
N TRP A 81 -23.83 11.33 -0.32
CA TRP A 81 -23.09 11.16 0.94
C TRP A 81 -21.90 12.13 1.05
N ILE A 82 -21.91 13.26 0.34
CA ILE A 82 -20.97 14.35 0.55
C ILE A 82 -21.51 15.23 1.69
N THR A 83 -21.36 14.72 2.88
CA THR A 83 -21.78 15.37 4.13
C THR A 83 -20.60 15.46 5.08
N GLU A 84 -20.68 16.41 6.02
CA GLU A 84 -19.66 16.51 7.08
C GLU A 84 -19.52 15.21 7.87
N GLU A 85 -20.61 14.50 8.12
CA GLU A 85 -20.61 13.22 8.82
C GLU A 85 -19.86 12.14 8.01
N ALA A 86 -20.12 12.03 6.71
CA ALA A 86 -19.44 11.05 5.85
C ALA A 86 -17.94 11.36 5.70
N PHE A 87 -17.56 12.64 5.64
CA PHE A 87 -16.17 13.06 5.62
C PHE A 87 -15.49 12.78 6.97
N GLN A 88 -16.20 13.04 8.07
CA GLN A 88 -15.70 12.72 9.39
C GLN A 88 -15.52 11.21 9.59
N ASP A 89 -16.48 10.42 9.14
CA ASP A 89 -16.39 8.95 9.16
C ASP A 89 -15.19 8.42 8.36
N TYR A 90 -14.89 9.05 7.22
CA TYR A 90 -13.70 8.73 6.44
C TYR A 90 -12.42 9.07 7.23
N MET A 91 -12.33 10.27 7.78
CA MET A 91 -11.18 10.69 8.58
C MET A 91 -11.02 9.89 9.87
N ASP A 92 -12.11 9.45 10.46
CA ASP A 92 -12.15 8.61 11.66
C ASP A 92 -11.53 7.21 11.42
N CYS A 93 -11.43 6.75 10.16
CA CYS A 93 -10.65 5.58 9.79
C CYS A 93 -9.13 5.81 9.86
N GLY A 94 -8.68 7.01 10.20
CA GLY A 94 -7.26 7.37 10.27
C GLY A 94 -6.65 7.78 8.94
N PHE A 95 -7.46 8.02 7.89
CA PHE A 95 -6.98 8.55 6.62
C PHE A 95 -6.44 9.97 6.77
N THR A 96 -5.45 10.33 5.98
CA THR A 96 -4.79 11.63 6.04
C THR A 96 -5.18 12.55 4.89
N TYR A 97 -5.84 12.03 3.88
CA TYR A 97 -6.39 12.78 2.76
C TYR A 97 -7.57 12.05 2.11
N LEU A 98 -8.49 12.81 1.54
CA LEU A 98 -9.59 12.29 0.72
C LEU A 98 -9.09 12.02 -0.70
N MET A 99 -9.42 10.85 -1.23
CA MET A 99 -9.16 10.48 -2.61
C MET A 99 -10.47 10.53 -3.40
N ALA A 100 -10.65 11.63 -4.14
CA ALA A 100 -11.85 11.88 -4.93
C ALA A 100 -11.79 11.19 -6.31
N ASN A 101 -11.29 9.96 -6.39
CA ASN A 101 -11.01 9.28 -7.67
C ASN A 101 -12.20 8.53 -8.26
N ALA A 102 -13.28 8.35 -7.52
CA ALA A 102 -14.48 7.68 -8.00
C ALA A 102 -15.59 8.63 -8.46
N ASP A 103 -15.81 9.71 -7.69
CA ASP A 103 -16.93 10.63 -7.91
C ASP A 103 -16.54 12.11 -7.86
N GLY A 104 -15.36 12.47 -7.42
CA GLY A 104 -14.90 13.87 -7.31
C GLY A 104 -14.24 14.39 -8.59
N TYR A 105 -14.89 14.28 -9.74
CA TYR A 105 -14.32 14.71 -11.01
C TYR A 105 -14.35 16.22 -11.19
N TYR A 106 -13.21 16.78 -11.61
CA TYR A 106 -13.09 18.20 -11.94
C TYR A 106 -13.94 18.61 -13.15
N ASP A 107 -14.12 17.72 -14.12
CA ASP A 107 -14.70 17.95 -15.43
C ASP A 107 -16.04 17.21 -15.64
N TYR A 108 -16.69 16.79 -14.58
CA TYR A 108 -17.94 16.04 -14.65
C TYR A 108 -18.88 16.38 -13.48
N ASN A 109 -20.18 16.31 -13.74
CA ASN A 109 -21.22 16.34 -12.73
C ASN A 109 -22.02 15.04 -12.78
N VAL A 110 -21.85 14.24 -11.74
CA VAL A 110 -22.45 12.90 -11.63
C VAL A 110 -23.98 12.98 -11.51
N LEU A 111 -24.50 13.95 -10.76
CA LEU A 111 -25.94 14.10 -10.56
C LEU A 111 -26.66 14.51 -11.86
N GLU A 112 -26.02 15.38 -12.64
CA GLU A 112 -26.57 15.86 -13.94
C GLU A 112 -26.16 14.98 -15.11
N LYS A 113 -25.29 13.99 -14.90
CA LYS A 113 -24.81 13.04 -15.93
C LYS A 113 -24.18 13.71 -17.14
N ARG A 114 -23.41 14.78 -16.92
CA ARG A 114 -22.78 15.54 -18.01
C ARG A 114 -21.37 15.97 -17.70
N ALA A 115 -20.57 16.09 -18.76
CA ALA A 115 -19.33 16.83 -18.69
C ALA A 115 -19.59 18.31 -18.40
N VAL A 116 -18.72 18.95 -17.64
CA VAL A 116 -18.79 20.37 -17.28
C VAL A 116 -17.51 21.08 -17.70
N THR A 117 -17.63 22.37 -17.99
CA THR A 117 -16.51 23.25 -18.32
C THR A 117 -16.29 24.33 -17.26
N ASP A 118 -17.29 24.60 -16.43
CA ASP A 118 -17.17 25.46 -15.27
C ASP A 118 -16.90 24.60 -14.04
N PHE A 119 -15.81 24.86 -13.36
CA PHE A 119 -15.42 24.15 -12.15
C PHE A 119 -16.52 24.16 -11.08
N LYS A 120 -17.30 25.25 -10.98
CA LYS A 120 -18.37 25.36 -10.00
C LYS A 120 -19.55 24.39 -10.24
N ASP A 121 -19.66 23.88 -11.44
CA ASP A 121 -20.66 22.87 -11.81
C ASP A 121 -20.13 21.43 -11.59
N SER A 122 -18.85 21.28 -11.23
CA SER A 122 -18.19 19.96 -11.12
C SER A 122 -18.40 19.30 -9.77
N ASP A 123 -18.21 18.00 -9.75
CA ASP A 123 -18.20 17.22 -8.51
C ASP A 123 -17.04 17.64 -7.59
N ALA A 124 -15.87 17.92 -8.17
CA ALA A 124 -14.71 18.38 -7.41
C ALA A 124 -14.98 19.67 -6.65
N TYR A 125 -15.80 20.59 -7.19
CA TYR A 125 -16.18 21.80 -6.47
C TYR A 125 -16.89 21.49 -5.15
N THR A 126 -17.87 20.58 -5.19
CA THR A 126 -18.62 20.15 -3.99
C THR A 126 -17.67 19.52 -2.94
N TYR A 127 -16.74 18.70 -3.40
CA TYR A 127 -15.71 18.13 -2.51
C TYR A 127 -14.83 19.19 -1.90
N MET A 128 -14.33 20.12 -2.71
CA MET A 128 -13.38 21.15 -2.25
C MET A 128 -14.03 22.13 -1.25
N GLU A 129 -15.28 22.54 -1.48
CA GLU A 129 -16.01 23.40 -0.56
C GLU A 129 -16.15 22.75 0.83
N LEU A 130 -16.57 21.49 0.88
CA LEU A 130 -16.75 20.77 2.13
C LEU A 130 -15.41 20.44 2.80
N ALA A 131 -14.45 19.95 2.04
CA ALA A 131 -13.12 19.61 2.55
C ALA A 131 -12.39 20.86 3.11
N GLN A 132 -12.51 22.03 2.43
CA GLN A 132 -11.96 23.28 2.91
C GLN A 132 -12.58 23.70 4.26
N LYS A 133 -13.89 23.54 4.39
CA LYS A 133 -14.59 23.80 5.65
C LYS A 133 -14.10 22.92 6.79
N MET A 134 -13.78 21.67 6.51
CA MET A 134 -13.33 20.66 7.47
C MET A 134 -11.80 20.56 7.59
N ASN A 135 -11.05 21.34 6.79
CA ASN A 135 -9.59 21.32 6.71
C ASN A 135 -9.03 19.91 6.37
N ILE A 136 -9.65 19.21 5.41
CA ILE A 136 -9.28 17.88 4.99
C ILE A 136 -8.55 17.97 3.64
N PRO A 137 -7.30 17.47 3.51
CA PRO A 137 -6.59 17.44 2.23
C PRO A 137 -7.32 16.58 1.19
N VAL A 138 -7.35 17.03 -0.08
CA VAL A 138 -8.04 16.34 -1.17
C VAL A 138 -7.11 16.11 -2.36
N VAL A 139 -7.12 14.89 -2.86
CA VAL A 139 -6.52 14.52 -4.15
C VAL A 139 -7.65 14.41 -5.17
N VAL A 140 -7.60 15.25 -6.21
CA VAL A 140 -8.68 15.41 -7.20
C VAL A 140 -8.45 14.52 -8.43
N THR A 141 -9.50 14.12 -9.09
CA THR A 141 -9.47 13.39 -10.36
C THR A 141 -10.08 14.21 -11.49
N SER A 142 -9.76 13.86 -12.75
CA SER A 142 -10.33 14.45 -13.96
C SER A 142 -10.35 13.42 -15.09
N ASN A 143 -11.41 13.37 -15.86
CA ASN A 143 -11.47 12.54 -17.08
C ASN A 143 -10.45 13.01 -18.11
N PHE A 144 -10.28 14.33 -18.25
CA PHE A 144 -9.26 14.90 -19.12
C PHE A 144 -7.86 14.44 -18.71
N LEU A 145 -7.50 14.57 -17.43
CA LEU A 145 -6.20 14.17 -16.92
C LEU A 145 -5.96 12.66 -17.07
N LYS A 146 -6.96 11.83 -16.75
CA LYS A 146 -6.88 10.37 -16.95
C LYS A 146 -6.73 10.00 -18.43
N SER A 147 -7.44 10.70 -19.33
CA SER A 147 -7.33 10.50 -20.78
C SER A 147 -5.95 10.91 -21.29
N LEU A 148 -5.45 12.06 -20.85
CA LEU A 148 -4.14 12.59 -21.24
C LEU A 148 -3.02 11.65 -20.78
N THR A 149 -2.99 11.26 -19.52
CA THR A 149 -1.98 10.33 -18.98
C THR A 149 -2.19 8.87 -19.44
N GLY A 150 -3.34 8.56 -20.01
CA GLY A 150 -3.65 7.32 -20.72
C GLY A 150 -3.26 7.31 -22.20
N SER A 151 -2.65 8.38 -22.70
CA SER A 151 -2.18 8.50 -24.10
C SER A 151 -0.70 8.16 -24.19
N ALA A 152 -0.32 7.45 -25.24
CA ALA A 152 1.10 7.20 -25.56
C ALA A 152 1.81 8.42 -26.22
N ASP A 153 1.06 9.45 -26.60
CA ASP A 153 1.65 10.69 -27.14
C ASP A 153 1.98 11.67 -26.02
N SER A 154 3.24 11.74 -25.64
CA SER A 154 3.72 12.58 -24.55
C SER A 154 3.78 14.08 -24.87
N ARG A 155 3.39 14.49 -26.07
CA ARG A 155 3.40 15.92 -26.47
C ARG A 155 2.23 16.65 -25.84
N LEU A 156 2.51 17.65 -25.02
CA LEU A 156 1.51 18.56 -24.51
C LEU A 156 1.27 19.69 -25.51
N THR A 157 0.06 19.74 -26.12
CA THR A 157 -0.37 20.85 -26.94
C THR A 157 -0.60 22.11 -26.08
N GLU A 158 -0.66 23.29 -26.70
CA GLU A 158 -1.01 24.51 -25.96
C GLU A 158 -2.42 24.45 -25.36
N GLU A 159 -3.35 23.72 -25.99
CA GLU A 159 -4.67 23.46 -25.45
C GLU A 159 -4.61 22.58 -24.18
N HIS A 160 -3.84 21.48 -24.21
CA HIS A 160 -3.58 20.66 -23.01
C HIS A 160 -3.00 21.48 -21.86
N LYS A 161 -2.01 22.32 -22.15
CA LYS A 161 -1.38 23.19 -21.14
C LYS A 161 -2.35 24.22 -20.57
N ALA A 162 -3.19 24.81 -21.42
CA ALA A 162 -4.20 25.77 -20.98
C ALA A 162 -5.23 25.13 -20.04
N GLU A 163 -5.66 23.92 -20.33
CA GLU A 163 -6.62 23.16 -19.50
C GLU A 163 -5.99 22.73 -18.18
N LEU A 164 -4.77 22.17 -18.20
CA LEU A 164 -4.03 21.84 -16.99
C LEU A 164 -3.81 23.07 -16.09
N LYS A 165 -3.46 24.21 -16.71
CA LYS A 165 -3.29 25.46 -15.97
C LYS A 165 -4.59 25.92 -15.31
N GLN A 166 -5.71 25.85 -16.04
CA GLN A 166 -7.02 26.22 -15.49
C GLN A 166 -7.38 25.35 -14.28
N MET A 167 -7.15 24.03 -14.37
CA MET A 167 -7.37 23.11 -13.25
C MET A 167 -6.54 23.50 -12.01
N VAL A 168 -5.27 23.83 -12.21
CA VAL A 168 -4.38 24.24 -11.09
C VAL A 168 -4.84 25.59 -10.53
N ASP A 169 -5.21 26.55 -11.38
CA ASP A 169 -5.69 27.88 -10.93
C ASP A 169 -6.98 27.77 -10.10
N ASP A 170 -7.94 26.95 -10.54
CA ASP A 170 -9.21 26.76 -9.85
C ASP A 170 -9.02 26.03 -8.51
N LEU A 171 -8.24 24.97 -8.49
CA LEU A 171 -8.05 24.14 -7.29
C LEU A 171 -7.11 24.80 -6.26
N SER A 172 -6.14 25.61 -6.70
CA SER A 172 -5.19 26.28 -5.78
C SER A 172 -5.83 27.39 -4.94
N GLN A 173 -7.09 27.76 -5.21
CA GLN A 173 -7.86 28.64 -4.33
C GLN A 173 -8.17 27.98 -2.97
N TYR A 174 -8.08 26.66 -2.90
CA TYR A 174 -8.32 25.87 -1.68
C TYR A 174 -7.00 25.42 -1.06
N SER A 175 -6.81 25.76 0.20
CA SER A 175 -5.60 25.37 0.95
C SER A 175 -5.50 23.85 1.15
N VAL A 176 -6.62 23.15 1.05
CA VAL A 176 -6.72 21.69 1.19
C VAL A 176 -6.44 20.93 -0.11
N PHE A 177 -6.24 21.63 -1.22
CA PHE A 177 -5.86 20.97 -2.48
C PHE A 177 -4.48 20.35 -2.36
N LYS A 178 -4.42 19.01 -2.36
CA LYS A 178 -3.18 18.25 -2.21
C LYS A 178 -2.55 17.87 -3.55
N GLY A 179 -3.36 17.52 -4.56
CA GLY A 179 -2.85 17.08 -5.86
C GLY A 179 -3.84 16.28 -6.70
N PHE A 180 -3.32 15.45 -7.58
CA PHE A 180 -4.10 14.76 -8.60
C PHE A 180 -3.89 13.24 -8.60
N THR A 181 -4.94 12.51 -9.06
CA THR A 181 -4.80 11.12 -9.50
C THR A 181 -4.58 11.09 -11.01
N PHE A 182 -3.65 10.25 -11.47
CA PHE A 182 -3.40 9.99 -12.89
C PHE A 182 -4.14 8.73 -13.36
N LYS A 183 -3.83 8.27 -14.58
CA LYS A 183 -4.36 7.02 -15.12
C LYS A 183 -3.99 5.87 -14.21
N ASP A 184 -4.99 5.15 -13.76
CA ASP A 184 -4.84 3.95 -12.94
C ASP A 184 -4.27 2.79 -13.75
N GLU A 185 -3.40 1.99 -13.14
CA GLU A 185 -2.72 0.85 -13.76
C GLU A 185 -2.14 1.18 -15.16
N PRO A 186 -1.24 2.17 -15.27
CA PRO A 186 -0.69 2.54 -16.57
C PRO A 186 0.28 1.48 -17.07
N GLY A 187 0.14 1.08 -18.34
CA GLY A 187 1.18 0.29 -18.99
C GLY A 187 2.46 1.10 -19.22
N ALA A 188 3.62 0.44 -19.30
CA ALA A 188 4.93 1.11 -19.42
C ALA A 188 5.00 2.16 -20.55
N HIS A 189 4.30 1.91 -21.66
CA HIS A 189 4.24 2.83 -22.80
C HIS A 189 3.58 4.20 -22.50
N LEU A 190 2.96 4.38 -21.33
CA LEU A 190 2.28 5.61 -20.91
C LEU A 190 3.16 6.50 -19.99
N PHE A 191 4.28 5.99 -19.47
CA PHE A 191 5.05 6.64 -18.43
C PHE A 191 5.60 8.01 -18.83
N LYS A 192 6.14 8.12 -20.06
CA LYS A 192 6.64 9.38 -20.59
C LYS A 192 5.57 10.49 -20.65
N THR A 193 4.32 10.10 -20.90
CA THR A 193 3.22 11.06 -20.90
C THR A 193 2.90 11.51 -19.48
N SER A 194 2.87 10.59 -18.54
CA SER A 194 2.68 10.91 -17.12
C SER A 194 3.77 11.84 -16.60
N GLY A 195 5.05 11.56 -16.94
CA GLY A 195 6.18 12.41 -16.60
C GLY A 195 6.09 13.83 -17.20
N ALA A 196 5.74 13.94 -18.48
CA ALA A 196 5.57 15.25 -19.14
C ALA A 196 4.41 16.07 -18.53
N VAL A 197 3.32 15.42 -18.16
CA VAL A 197 2.19 16.07 -17.47
C VAL A 197 2.63 16.54 -16.09
N LYS A 198 3.30 15.69 -15.33
CA LYS A 198 3.83 16.01 -13.99
C LYS A 198 4.78 17.22 -14.07
N GLU A 199 5.77 17.18 -14.95
CA GLU A 199 6.74 18.27 -15.13
C GLU A 199 6.04 19.61 -15.39
N TYR A 200 5.01 19.60 -16.24
CA TYR A 200 4.25 20.81 -16.51
C TYR A 200 3.45 21.29 -15.30
N LEU A 201 2.76 20.38 -14.59
CA LEU A 201 2.01 20.72 -13.37
C LEU A 201 2.92 21.25 -12.26
N ASP A 202 4.09 20.65 -12.05
CA ASP A 202 5.10 21.11 -11.08
C ASP A 202 5.63 22.50 -11.42
N SER A 203 5.71 22.84 -12.70
CA SER A 203 6.08 24.20 -13.14
C SER A 203 5.05 25.26 -12.79
N LEU A 204 3.78 24.86 -12.61
CA LEU A 204 2.68 25.74 -12.21
C LEU A 204 2.54 25.83 -10.69
N LYS A 205 2.62 24.70 -10.02
CA LYS A 205 2.52 24.56 -8.56
C LYS A 205 3.48 23.47 -8.10
N PRO A 206 4.62 23.82 -7.51
CA PRO A 206 5.52 22.85 -6.87
C PRO A 206 4.84 22.08 -5.75
N ASP A 207 5.37 20.91 -5.42
CA ASP A 207 4.97 20.07 -4.29
C ASP A 207 3.55 19.49 -4.39
N LEU A 208 3.00 19.38 -5.60
CA LEU A 208 1.76 18.65 -5.81
C LEU A 208 1.96 17.15 -5.55
N PHE A 209 1.01 16.57 -4.85
CA PHE A 209 0.94 15.13 -4.66
C PHE A 209 0.34 14.46 -5.91
N TYR A 210 0.99 13.40 -6.37
CA TYR A 210 0.50 12.60 -7.49
C TYR A 210 0.25 11.17 -7.03
N TYR A 211 -0.95 10.68 -7.28
CA TYR A 211 -1.30 9.31 -6.97
C TYR A 211 -1.62 8.53 -8.24
N THR A 212 -0.96 7.38 -8.35
CA THR A 212 -1.22 6.37 -9.37
C THR A 212 -1.01 5.02 -8.73
N SER A 213 -1.97 4.11 -8.84
CA SER A 213 -1.73 2.71 -8.53
C SER A 213 -1.18 2.05 -9.79
N CYS A 214 0.07 1.65 -9.75
CA CYS A 214 0.73 0.93 -10.83
C CYS A 214 0.41 -0.57 -10.76
N PHE A 215 0.70 -1.30 -11.83
CA PHE A 215 0.53 -2.75 -11.84
C PHE A 215 1.46 -3.46 -10.87
N PRO A 216 0.99 -4.55 -10.23
CA PRO A 216 1.83 -5.46 -9.46
C PRO A 216 2.61 -6.44 -10.36
N ILE A 217 3.57 -7.17 -9.78
CA ILE A 217 4.41 -8.13 -10.50
C ILE A 217 3.64 -9.23 -11.24
N TYR A 218 2.43 -9.58 -10.78
CA TYR A 218 1.64 -10.63 -11.44
C TYR A 218 0.87 -10.14 -12.68
N ALA A 219 0.88 -8.85 -13.00
CA ALA A 219 0.24 -8.30 -14.20
C ALA A 219 0.79 -8.93 -15.51
N ASN A 220 0.06 -8.78 -16.59
CA ASN A 220 0.45 -9.34 -17.88
C ASN A 220 1.73 -8.68 -18.42
N LEU A 221 2.67 -9.48 -18.93
CA LEU A 221 3.95 -9.00 -19.45
C LEU A 221 3.85 -7.85 -20.46
N PRO A 222 2.93 -7.85 -21.45
CA PRO A 222 2.77 -6.72 -22.38
C PRO A 222 2.42 -5.38 -21.72
N LEU A 223 1.93 -5.38 -20.50
CA LEU A 223 1.64 -4.17 -19.72
C LEU A 223 2.87 -3.68 -18.97
N LEU A 224 3.73 -4.60 -18.53
CA LEU A 224 4.91 -4.30 -17.73
C LEU A 224 6.12 -3.91 -18.58
N ALA A 225 6.25 -4.44 -19.79
CA ALA A 225 7.43 -4.20 -20.62
C ALA A 225 7.09 -4.09 -22.10
N THR A 226 7.78 -3.20 -22.79
CA THR A 226 7.74 -3.09 -24.24
C THR A 226 8.65 -4.11 -24.92
N ASP A 227 9.81 -4.41 -24.34
CA ASP A 227 10.91 -5.13 -25.00
C ASP A 227 11.28 -6.48 -24.34
N ASN A 228 10.88 -6.73 -23.10
CA ASN A 228 11.37 -7.87 -22.31
C ASN A 228 10.24 -8.82 -21.91
N GLN A 229 9.81 -9.66 -22.82
CA GLN A 229 8.63 -10.50 -22.67
C GLN A 229 8.92 -11.91 -22.09
N ASP A 230 10.20 -12.27 -21.88
CA ASP A 230 10.60 -13.62 -21.51
C ASP A 230 10.89 -13.80 -20.01
N ASP A 231 11.17 -12.71 -19.28
CA ASP A 231 11.48 -12.71 -17.84
C ASP A 231 10.60 -11.70 -17.11
N LYS A 232 9.66 -12.22 -16.33
CA LYS A 232 8.67 -11.41 -15.62
C LYS A 232 9.28 -10.54 -14.52
N VAL A 233 10.25 -11.06 -13.78
CA VAL A 233 10.92 -10.32 -12.70
C VAL A 233 11.73 -9.17 -13.29
N LYS A 234 12.45 -9.43 -14.36
CA LYS A 234 13.21 -8.40 -15.07
C LYS A 234 12.30 -7.34 -15.67
N ALA A 235 11.23 -7.76 -16.35
CA ALA A 235 10.23 -6.84 -16.89
C ALA A 235 9.60 -5.95 -15.81
N TYR A 236 9.32 -6.52 -14.64
CA TYR A 236 8.77 -5.75 -13.53
C TYR A 236 9.79 -4.79 -12.92
N LYS A 237 11.05 -5.17 -12.77
CA LYS A 237 12.11 -4.24 -12.34
C LYS A 237 12.25 -3.04 -13.30
N GLU A 238 12.25 -3.31 -14.61
CA GLU A 238 12.27 -2.25 -15.63
C GLU A 238 11.02 -1.35 -15.53
N TYR A 239 9.85 -1.93 -15.31
CA TYR A 239 8.59 -1.20 -15.11
C TYR A 239 8.65 -0.24 -13.90
N VAL A 240 9.14 -0.71 -12.77
CA VAL A 240 9.29 0.10 -11.54
C VAL A 240 10.32 1.21 -11.79
N ASP A 241 11.49 0.86 -12.35
CA ASP A 241 12.57 1.80 -12.65
C ASP A 241 12.14 2.90 -13.63
N GLU A 242 11.48 2.55 -14.73
CA GLU A 242 11.01 3.53 -15.72
C GLU A 242 9.97 4.48 -15.12
N TYR A 243 8.98 3.95 -14.38
CA TYR A 243 7.95 4.80 -13.76
C TYR A 243 8.53 5.74 -12.70
N SER A 244 9.37 5.23 -11.81
CA SER A 244 9.97 6.03 -10.75
C SER A 244 10.94 7.08 -11.28
N ASN A 245 11.61 6.83 -12.40
CA ASN A 245 12.42 7.84 -13.10
C ASN A 245 11.56 8.99 -13.64
N GLU A 246 10.38 8.73 -14.20
CA GLU A 246 9.49 9.76 -14.72
C GLU A 246 8.72 10.50 -13.61
N MET A 247 8.33 9.80 -12.55
CA MET A 247 7.42 10.34 -11.54
C MET A 247 8.10 10.72 -10.22
N GLY A 248 9.33 10.26 -9.94
CA GLY A 248 10.03 10.47 -8.67
C GLY A 248 9.41 9.72 -7.49
N THR A 249 8.51 8.77 -7.74
CA THR A 249 7.81 7.96 -6.75
C THR A 249 7.27 6.70 -7.40
N PHE A 250 6.92 5.69 -6.60
CA PHE A 250 6.23 4.50 -7.09
C PHE A 250 5.21 4.03 -6.05
N ALA A 251 3.97 3.80 -6.48
CA ALA A 251 2.93 3.12 -5.72
C ALA A 251 2.23 2.11 -6.63
N TYR A 252 1.82 0.99 -6.09
CA TYR A 252 1.16 -0.09 -6.84
C TYR A 252 0.07 -0.73 -6.01
N ASP A 253 -0.84 -1.46 -6.65
CA ASP A 253 -1.82 -2.28 -5.96
C ASP A 253 -1.37 -3.73 -5.85
N HIS A 254 -1.55 -4.31 -4.67
CA HIS A 254 -1.31 -5.73 -4.46
C HIS A 254 -2.15 -6.23 -3.29
N TYR A 255 -2.89 -7.29 -3.53
CA TYR A 255 -3.82 -7.86 -2.56
C TYR A 255 -3.29 -9.19 -2.07
N ALA A 256 -2.73 -9.16 -0.85
CA ALA A 256 -2.01 -10.28 -0.25
C ALA A 256 -2.89 -11.45 0.15
N LEU A 257 -4.14 -11.15 0.58
CA LEU A 257 -4.99 -12.10 1.29
C LEU A 257 -5.95 -12.78 0.31
N LYS A 258 -5.71 -14.05 0.05
CA LYS A 258 -6.46 -14.85 -0.91
C LYS A 258 -7.25 -15.95 -0.22
N ILE A 259 -8.20 -16.50 -0.92
CA ILE A 259 -8.92 -17.73 -0.55
C ILE A 259 -8.89 -18.70 -1.72
N ASN A 260 -8.62 -19.96 -1.41
CA ASN A 260 -8.86 -21.06 -2.33
C ASN A 260 -10.33 -21.46 -2.23
N PRO A 261 -11.17 -21.15 -3.20
CA PRO A 261 -12.61 -21.34 -3.07
C PRO A 261 -13.02 -22.81 -3.10
N VAL A 262 -12.21 -23.68 -3.67
CA VAL A 262 -12.51 -25.12 -3.75
C VAL A 262 -12.29 -25.80 -2.41
N GLN A 263 -11.26 -25.38 -1.67
CA GLN A 263 -10.89 -25.94 -0.37
C GLN A 263 -11.40 -25.11 0.79
N GLY A 264 -11.77 -23.83 0.54
CA GLY A 264 -12.14 -22.87 1.58
C GLY A 264 -10.95 -22.45 2.45
N GLU A 265 -9.72 -22.72 1.99
CA GLU A 265 -8.50 -22.42 2.73
C GLU A 265 -7.99 -21.01 2.38
N THR A 266 -7.56 -20.30 3.41
CA THR A 266 -6.85 -19.03 3.23
C THR A 266 -5.44 -19.28 2.74
N VAL A 267 -4.96 -18.42 1.85
CA VAL A 267 -3.60 -18.46 1.32
C VAL A 267 -3.07 -17.06 1.11
N LEU A 268 -1.77 -16.86 1.29
CA LEU A 268 -1.11 -15.63 0.90
C LEU A 268 -0.79 -15.63 -0.60
N ASP A 269 -0.89 -14.47 -1.24
CA ASP A 269 -0.35 -14.30 -2.58
C ASP A 269 1.14 -14.61 -2.58
N SER A 270 1.55 -15.54 -3.42
CA SER A 270 2.94 -16.04 -3.44
C SER A 270 3.97 -15.00 -3.87
N THR A 271 3.52 -13.90 -4.48
CA THR A 271 4.40 -12.82 -4.96
C THR A 271 4.39 -11.59 -4.07
N TRP A 272 3.63 -11.60 -2.95
CA TRP A 272 3.50 -10.46 -2.04
C TRP A 272 4.87 -9.92 -1.58
N PHE A 273 5.67 -10.75 -0.93
CA PHE A 273 6.98 -10.32 -0.42
C PHE A 273 7.97 -9.99 -1.54
N GLN A 274 7.93 -10.72 -2.66
CA GLN A 274 8.76 -10.43 -3.82
C GLN A 274 8.46 -9.04 -4.38
N ASN A 275 7.20 -8.67 -4.49
CA ASN A 275 6.80 -7.36 -4.99
C ASN A 275 7.27 -6.23 -4.06
N LEU A 276 7.06 -6.40 -2.74
CA LEU A 276 7.57 -5.44 -1.74
C LEU A 276 9.08 -5.27 -1.85
N LEU A 277 9.83 -6.36 -1.95
CA LEU A 277 11.29 -6.34 -2.07
C LEU A 277 11.76 -5.56 -3.30
N LEU A 278 11.19 -5.87 -4.46
CA LEU A 278 11.61 -5.25 -5.73
C LEU A 278 11.37 -3.73 -5.74
N VAL A 279 10.25 -3.30 -5.18
CA VAL A 279 9.94 -1.86 -5.05
C VAL A 279 10.80 -1.18 -3.99
N ALA A 280 11.07 -1.85 -2.87
CA ALA A 280 11.96 -1.33 -1.82
C ALA A 280 13.41 -1.17 -2.31
N GLU A 281 13.91 -2.10 -3.14
CA GLU A 281 15.24 -2.00 -3.77
C GLU A 281 15.35 -0.75 -4.65
N ASP A 282 14.37 -0.50 -5.52
CA ASP A 282 14.32 0.69 -6.38
C ASP A 282 14.17 1.99 -5.56
N ALA A 283 13.28 1.98 -4.57
CA ALA A 283 13.07 3.11 -3.68
C ALA A 283 14.35 3.49 -2.89
N LYS A 284 15.07 2.48 -2.40
CA LYS A 284 16.36 2.69 -1.72
C LYS A 284 17.41 3.27 -2.66
N GLU A 285 17.50 2.77 -3.89
CA GLU A 285 18.47 3.27 -4.89
C GLU A 285 18.21 4.73 -5.26
N LYS A 286 16.94 5.11 -5.42
CA LYS A 286 16.53 6.45 -5.91
C LYS A 286 16.16 7.44 -4.80
N GLY A 287 15.97 6.96 -3.57
CA GLY A 287 15.71 7.79 -2.40
C GLY A 287 14.27 8.33 -2.31
N TYR A 288 13.28 7.61 -2.80
CA TYR A 288 11.87 7.98 -2.63
C TYR A 288 11.15 7.09 -1.61
N ALA A 289 10.02 7.58 -1.07
CA ALA A 289 9.13 6.80 -0.21
C ALA A 289 8.16 5.97 -1.06
N PRO A 290 8.22 4.62 -1.00
CA PRO A 290 7.34 3.76 -1.78
C PRO A 290 5.93 3.68 -1.19
N GLY A 291 4.95 3.39 -2.06
CA GLY A 291 3.55 3.23 -1.69
C GLY A 291 2.95 1.90 -2.14
N VAL A 292 1.91 1.46 -1.44
CA VAL A 292 1.14 0.28 -1.82
C VAL A 292 -0.35 0.49 -1.55
N THR A 293 -1.18 0.08 -2.52
CA THR A 293 -2.63 -0.06 -2.33
C THR A 293 -2.91 -1.48 -1.87
N ILE A 294 -3.41 -1.57 -0.64
CA ILE A 294 -3.71 -2.82 0.04
C ILE A 294 -5.19 -3.13 0.02
N GLN A 295 -5.51 -4.36 0.35
CA GLN A 295 -6.86 -4.90 0.31
C GLN A 295 -7.69 -4.46 1.51
N SER A 296 -8.90 -3.94 1.23
CA SER A 296 -9.95 -3.73 2.22
C SER A 296 -11.31 -4.27 1.78
N CYS A 297 -11.39 -4.86 0.61
CA CYS A 297 -12.58 -5.56 0.15
C CYS A 297 -12.24 -6.91 -0.47
N SER A 298 -13.24 -7.76 -0.61
CA SER A 298 -13.16 -9.00 -1.38
C SER A 298 -13.64 -8.75 -2.81
N TYR A 299 -13.06 -9.48 -3.75
CA TYR A 299 -13.67 -9.62 -5.07
C TYR A 299 -13.42 -11.02 -5.65
N GLY A 300 -14.37 -11.48 -6.45
CA GLY A 300 -14.33 -12.77 -7.09
C GLY A 300 -15.33 -12.87 -8.24
N PRO A 301 -15.38 -14.01 -8.95
CA PRO A 301 -16.28 -14.19 -10.10
C PRO A 301 -17.75 -14.20 -9.70
N VAL A 302 -18.60 -13.59 -10.53
CA VAL A 302 -20.06 -13.56 -10.39
C VAL A 302 -20.62 -14.99 -10.38
N GLY A 303 -21.60 -15.23 -9.50
CA GLY A 303 -22.36 -16.48 -9.45
C GLY A 303 -21.62 -17.67 -8.82
N GLY A 304 -20.50 -17.45 -8.15
CA GLY A 304 -19.86 -18.43 -7.28
C GLY A 304 -19.27 -19.64 -7.99
N GLU A 305 -18.99 -19.57 -9.29
CA GLU A 305 -18.12 -20.55 -9.97
C GLU A 305 -16.65 -20.29 -9.57
N PHE A 306 -16.35 -20.62 -8.36
CA PHE A 306 -15.10 -20.33 -7.69
C PHE A 306 -14.01 -21.34 -8.06
N PHE A 307 -13.57 -21.36 -9.28
CA PHE A 307 -12.42 -22.19 -9.70
C PHE A 307 -11.08 -21.48 -9.59
N LYS A 308 -11.06 -20.21 -9.22
CA LYS A 308 -9.85 -19.41 -9.10
C LYS A 308 -9.66 -18.89 -7.69
N VAL A 309 -8.41 -18.84 -7.24
CA VAL A 309 -8.03 -18.10 -6.04
C VAL A 309 -8.40 -16.63 -6.21
N HIS A 310 -9.10 -16.05 -5.26
CA HIS A 310 -9.54 -14.65 -5.27
C HIS A 310 -9.31 -13.98 -3.91
N ASN A 311 -9.51 -12.67 -3.85
CA ASN A 311 -9.30 -11.91 -2.63
C ASN A 311 -10.36 -12.30 -1.59
N ARG A 312 -9.92 -12.68 -0.39
CA ARG A 312 -10.83 -12.97 0.70
C ARG A 312 -11.35 -11.69 1.38
N LYS A 313 -12.47 -11.80 2.08
CA LYS A 313 -13.03 -10.72 2.88
C LYS A 313 -12.07 -10.37 4.03
N ILE A 314 -11.94 -9.09 4.35
CA ILE A 314 -11.31 -8.62 5.58
C ILE A 314 -12.26 -8.88 6.74
N THR A 315 -11.79 -9.54 7.77
CA THR A 315 -12.61 -9.98 8.91
C THR A 315 -12.25 -9.29 10.21
N ASP A 316 -10.98 -8.93 10.38
CA ASP A 316 -10.49 -8.34 11.62
C ASP A 316 -9.24 -7.46 11.40
N LYS A 317 -8.75 -6.87 12.48
CA LYS A 317 -7.55 -6.03 12.48
C LYS A 317 -6.32 -6.78 11.96
N GLY A 318 -6.13 -8.05 12.31
CA GLY A 318 -4.97 -8.84 11.90
C GLY A 318 -4.79 -8.92 10.39
N ASP A 319 -5.90 -8.96 9.63
CA ASP A 319 -5.88 -8.91 8.17
C ASP A 319 -5.30 -7.60 7.63
N VAL A 320 -5.57 -6.50 8.29
CA VAL A 320 -5.11 -5.16 7.87
C VAL A 320 -3.69 -4.93 8.35
N THR A 321 -3.40 -5.20 9.64
CA THR A 321 -2.08 -4.99 10.22
C THR A 321 -1.02 -5.86 9.56
N PHE A 322 -1.36 -7.09 9.12
CA PHE A 322 -0.46 -7.92 8.33
C PHE A 322 0.02 -7.18 7.07
N GLN A 323 -0.88 -6.59 6.31
CA GLN A 323 -0.53 -5.88 5.08
C GLN A 323 0.28 -4.62 5.37
N LEU A 324 -0.09 -3.85 6.40
CA LEU A 324 0.61 -2.64 6.81
C LEU A 324 2.02 -2.97 7.33
N TYR A 325 2.14 -3.80 8.35
CA TYR A 325 3.43 -4.10 8.98
C TYR A 325 4.39 -4.84 8.05
N THR A 326 3.88 -5.76 7.21
CA THR A 326 4.75 -6.40 6.21
C THR A 326 5.27 -5.38 5.20
N ALA A 327 4.47 -4.42 4.73
CA ALA A 327 4.95 -3.37 3.85
C ALA A 327 5.91 -2.39 4.59
N MET A 328 5.61 -2.02 5.83
CA MET A 328 6.52 -1.21 6.66
C MET A 328 7.88 -1.90 6.90
N ALA A 329 7.92 -3.23 6.97
CA ALA A 329 9.18 -3.99 7.05
C ALA A 329 10.05 -3.85 5.78
N TYR A 330 9.53 -3.27 4.70
CA TYR A 330 10.25 -2.90 3.49
C TYR A 330 10.37 -1.38 3.28
N GLY A 331 10.09 -0.58 4.32
CA GLY A 331 10.25 0.87 4.26
C GLY A 331 9.12 1.62 3.53
N PHE A 332 7.96 0.99 3.35
CA PHE A 332 6.80 1.67 2.75
C PHE A 332 6.22 2.72 3.70
N GLN A 333 5.93 3.89 3.16
CA GLN A 333 5.47 5.05 3.91
C GLN A 333 4.18 5.67 3.36
N LYS A 334 3.62 5.10 2.28
CA LYS A 334 2.38 5.56 1.66
C LYS A 334 1.44 4.38 1.48
N PHE A 335 0.24 4.50 2.00
CA PHE A 335 -0.77 3.45 1.92
C PHE A 335 -2.04 3.97 1.28
N SER A 336 -2.65 3.12 0.49
CA SER A 336 -4.00 3.31 0.00
C SER A 336 -4.78 2.02 0.18
N TYR A 337 -6.09 2.13 0.28
CA TYR A 337 -6.96 0.98 0.45
C TYR A 337 -7.88 0.81 -0.76
N PHE A 338 -8.00 -0.38 -1.25
CA PHE A 338 -9.04 -0.73 -2.21
C PHE A 338 -10.06 -1.63 -1.51
N THR A 339 -11.24 -1.08 -1.11
CA THR A 339 -11.77 0.25 -1.32
C THR A 339 -12.58 0.70 -0.10
N TYR A 340 -12.77 2.02 0.07
CA TYR A 340 -13.59 2.57 1.16
C TYR A 340 -15.07 2.28 0.92
N TRP A 341 -15.58 2.66 -0.27
CA TRP A 341 -16.97 2.48 -0.64
C TRP A 341 -17.18 1.22 -1.47
N GLN A 342 -18.24 0.47 -1.20
CA GLN A 342 -18.59 -0.74 -1.95
C GLN A 342 -18.86 -0.43 -3.41
N PHE A 343 -18.11 -1.07 -4.32
CA PHE A 343 -18.47 -1.13 -5.73
C PHE A 343 -19.50 -2.22 -5.95
N ARG A 344 -20.52 -1.93 -6.78
CA ARG A 344 -21.44 -2.92 -7.29
C ARG A 344 -21.46 -2.77 -8.80
N ASP A 345 -21.45 -3.88 -9.51
CA ASP A 345 -21.64 -3.97 -10.97
C ASP A 345 -20.60 -3.27 -11.86
N LEU A 346 -19.36 -3.13 -11.39
CA LEU A 346 -18.30 -2.59 -12.24
C LEU A 346 -17.85 -3.55 -13.34
N MET A 347 -17.96 -4.85 -13.09
CA MET A 347 -17.54 -5.90 -14.01
C MET A 347 -18.65 -6.94 -14.17
N PRO A 348 -19.06 -7.28 -15.39
CA PRO A 348 -20.11 -8.28 -15.59
C PRO A 348 -19.72 -9.69 -15.11
N THR A 349 -18.45 -9.92 -14.84
CA THR A 349 -17.88 -11.22 -14.47
C THR A 349 -17.31 -11.29 -13.06
N GLU A 350 -17.28 -10.15 -12.35
CA GLU A 350 -16.68 -10.06 -11.00
C GLU A 350 -17.60 -9.29 -10.05
N GLU A 351 -17.69 -9.78 -8.82
CA GLU A 351 -18.42 -9.13 -7.72
C GLU A 351 -17.43 -8.62 -6.67
N PHE A 352 -17.66 -7.39 -6.22
CA PHE A 352 -16.94 -6.80 -5.08
C PHE A 352 -17.84 -6.81 -3.86
N TYR A 353 -17.32 -7.19 -2.70
CA TYR A 353 -18.09 -7.23 -1.46
C TYR A 353 -17.21 -7.01 -0.22
N GLY A 354 -17.87 -6.54 0.85
CA GLY A 354 -17.23 -6.34 2.13
C GLY A 354 -16.23 -5.20 2.17
N ALA A 355 -16.43 -4.13 1.35
CA ALA A 355 -15.71 -2.88 1.49
C ALA A 355 -16.02 -2.21 2.84
N MET A 356 -15.30 -1.14 3.19
CA MET A 356 -15.46 -0.47 4.49
C MET A 356 -16.86 0.09 4.69
N ILE A 357 -17.44 0.69 3.65
CA ILE A 357 -18.82 1.17 3.65
C ILE A 357 -19.62 0.37 2.63
N ASP A 358 -20.66 -0.29 3.10
CA ASP A 358 -21.64 -0.99 2.26
C ASP A 358 -22.99 -0.29 2.32
N TYR A 359 -23.83 -0.53 1.36
CA TYR A 359 -25.21 -0.07 1.34
C TYR A 359 -26.14 -1.25 0.99
N PRO A 360 -27.21 -1.42 1.77
CA PRO A 360 -28.13 -2.54 1.57
C PRO A 360 -28.82 -2.47 0.20
N THR A 361 -29.02 -3.64 -0.40
CA THR A 361 -29.77 -3.79 -1.67
C THR A 361 -31.29 -3.91 -1.44
N ASP A 362 -31.73 -3.86 -0.18
CA ASP A 362 -33.13 -4.06 0.22
C ASP A 362 -33.99 -2.78 0.13
N GLY A 363 -33.46 -1.69 -0.44
CA GLY A 363 -34.13 -0.39 -0.54
C GLY A 363 -34.01 0.48 0.71
N THR A 364 -33.31 0.03 1.76
CA THR A 364 -32.92 0.90 2.85
C THR A 364 -31.71 1.72 2.42
N GLN A 365 -31.67 3.01 2.78
CA GLN A 365 -30.70 3.95 2.20
C GLN A 365 -29.52 4.26 3.10
N ASN A 366 -29.40 3.57 4.22
CA ASN A 366 -28.35 3.84 5.18
C ASN A 366 -27.07 3.11 4.78
N ALA A 367 -26.03 3.86 4.44
CA ALA A 367 -24.70 3.34 4.38
C ALA A 367 -24.31 2.69 5.72
N VAL A 368 -23.72 1.50 5.68
CA VAL A 368 -23.35 0.71 6.87
C VAL A 368 -21.86 0.55 6.93
N LYS A 369 -21.27 0.85 8.07
CA LYS A 369 -19.89 0.51 8.38
C LYS A 369 -19.78 -1.00 8.57
N THR A 370 -18.90 -1.64 7.83
CA THR A 370 -18.66 -3.09 7.89
C THR A 370 -17.56 -3.44 8.89
N ASP A 371 -17.29 -4.73 9.06
CA ASP A 371 -16.14 -5.19 9.86
C ASP A 371 -14.82 -4.62 9.32
N ALA A 372 -14.68 -4.49 7.98
CA ALA A 372 -13.50 -3.90 7.35
C ALA A 372 -13.30 -2.42 7.75
N TYR A 373 -14.39 -1.64 7.94
CA TYR A 373 -14.27 -0.26 8.44
C TYR A 373 -13.60 -0.22 9.82
N TYR A 374 -14.07 -1.05 10.74
CA TYR A 374 -13.54 -1.07 12.10
C TYR A 374 -12.12 -1.64 12.16
N ALA A 375 -11.84 -2.68 11.38
CA ALA A 375 -10.51 -3.25 11.26
C ALA A 375 -9.48 -2.23 10.74
N VAL A 376 -9.83 -1.47 9.69
CA VAL A 376 -8.97 -0.41 9.13
C VAL A 376 -8.81 0.74 10.13
N LYS A 377 -9.89 1.20 10.78
CA LYS A 377 -9.84 2.25 11.80
C LYS A 377 -8.88 1.90 12.93
N GLU A 378 -8.95 0.68 13.42
CA GLU A 378 -8.09 0.19 14.51
C GLU A 378 -6.63 0.09 14.05
N ALA A 379 -6.37 -0.53 12.90
CA ALA A 379 -5.03 -0.72 12.35
C ALA A 379 -4.34 0.62 12.02
N ASN A 380 -5.03 1.54 11.35
CA ASN A 380 -4.49 2.87 11.06
C ASN A 380 -4.24 3.66 12.35
N GLY A 381 -5.16 3.56 13.34
CA GLY A 381 -4.98 4.19 14.64
C GLY A 381 -3.75 3.66 15.38
N GLU A 382 -3.38 2.39 15.18
CA GLU A 382 -2.21 1.78 15.78
C GLU A 382 -0.91 2.31 15.15
N ILE A 383 -0.78 2.30 13.83
CA ILE A 383 0.45 2.75 13.16
C ILE A 383 0.67 4.27 13.31
N LYS A 384 -0.38 5.06 13.37
CA LYS A 384 -0.30 6.53 13.54
C LYS A 384 0.23 6.96 14.91
N LYS A 385 0.30 6.09 15.91
CA LYS A 385 0.88 6.43 17.21
C LYS A 385 2.39 6.54 17.17
N PHE A 386 3.05 5.89 16.21
CA PHE A 386 4.51 5.89 16.07
C PHE A 386 5.00 6.24 14.66
N ASP A 387 4.12 6.68 13.76
CA ASP A 387 4.47 7.01 12.39
C ASP A 387 5.52 8.12 12.30
N HIS A 388 5.41 9.15 13.16
CA HIS A 388 6.42 10.22 13.29
C HIS A 388 7.82 9.70 13.66
N VAL A 389 7.91 8.56 14.35
CA VAL A 389 9.19 7.88 14.61
C VAL A 389 9.63 7.08 13.39
N TYR A 390 8.73 6.23 12.87
CA TYR A 390 9.03 5.34 11.76
C TYR A 390 9.47 6.10 10.49
N LEU A 391 8.90 7.25 10.21
CA LEU A 391 9.19 8.06 9.02
C LEU A 391 10.64 8.60 8.98
N ASN A 392 11.36 8.60 10.10
CA ASN A 392 12.77 8.94 10.15
C ASN A 392 13.70 7.80 9.73
N TYR A 393 13.17 6.59 9.54
CA TYR A 393 13.94 5.40 9.24
C TYR A 393 13.91 5.04 7.75
N LYS A 394 15.07 4.70 7.21
CA LYS A 394 15.27 4.22 5.83
C LYS A 394 15.54 2.73 5.82
N TRP A 395 14.93 2.02 4.90
CA TRP A 395 15.09 0.58 4.78
C TRP A 395 16.49 0.18 4.32
N GLU A 396 17.11 -0.77 5.03
CA GLU A 396 18.42 -1.35 4.73
C GLU A 396 18.30 -2.74 4.08
N GLY A 397 17.31 -3.51 4.47
CA GLY A 397 17.06 -4.86 3.96
C GLY A 397 16.10 -5.63 4.86
N THR A 398 15.67 -6.81 4.41
CA THR A 398 14.71 -7.66 5.15
C THR A 398 15.28 -9.06 5.40
N MET A 399 15.12 -9.57 6.62
CA MET A 399 15.41 -10.93 7.03
C MET A 399 14.11 -11.74 7.01
N ALA A 400 14.15 -12.96 6.49
CA ALA A 400 13.04 -13.91 6.53
C ALA A 400 13.41 -15.13 7.35
N LEU A 401 12.51 -15.57 8.21
CA LEU A 401 12.70 -16.64 9.19
C LEU A 401 11.49 -17.58 9.20
N THR A 402 11.70 -18.79 9.67
CA THR A 402 10.62 -19.73 10.02
C THR A 402 11.07 -20.60 11.18
N GLU A 403 10.17 -21.41 11.72
CA GLU A 403 10.49 -22.36 12.78
C GLU A 403 11.75 -23.18 12.46
N GLN A 404 12.61 -23.37 13.46
CA GLN A 404 13.85 -24.11 13.29
C GLN A 404 13.64 -25.51 12.73
N GLY A 405 14.32 -25.81 11.64
CA GLY A 405 14.21 -27.08 10.92
C GLY A 405 13.13 -27.16 9.86
N LYS A 406 12.27 -26.15 9.76
CA LYS A 406 11.34 -25.98 8.64
C LYS A 406 11.98 -25.20 7.48
N LYS A 407 11.42 -25.32 6.30
CA LYS A 407 11.78 -24.49 5.13
C LYS A 407 10.82 -23.32 5.04
N LEU A 408 11.35 -22.18 4.62
CA LEU A 408 10.54 -21.04 4.22
C LEU A 408 9.49 -21.47 3.19
N ASN A 409 8.27 -21.01 3.34
CA ASN A 409 7.25 -21.19 2.30
C ASN A 409 7.64 -20.43 1.02
N THR A 410 6.91 -20.66 -0.07
CA THR A 410 7.25 -20.09 -1.38
C THR A 410 7.26 -18.55 -1.35
N ALA A 411 6.30 -17.92 -0.68
CA ALA A 411 6.23 -16.48 -0.58
C ALA A 411 7.40 -15.91 0.23
N LEU A 412 7.69 -16.47 1.40
CA LEU A 412 8.79 -16.02 2.25
C LEU A 412 10.17 -16.28 1.64
N SER A 413 10.33 -17.31 0.81
CA SER A 413 11.62 -17.57 0.15
C SER A 413 12.06 -16.45 -0.81
N MET A 414 11.17 -15.52 -1.12
CA MET A 414 11.41 -14.35 -1.96
C MET A 414 11.40 -13.03 -1.16
N ALA A 415 11.40 -13.10 0.16
CA ALA A 415 11.27 -11.93 1.04
C ALA A 415 12.58 -11.14 1.23
N GLY A 416 13.72 -11.70 0.88
CA GLY A 416 15.05 -11.10 1.04
C GLY A 416 15.98 -11.97 1.89
N GLU A 417 17.27 -11.70 1.76
CA GLU A 417 18.36 -12.48 2.41
C GLU A 417 19.29 -11.57 3.23
N TYR A 418 18.80 -10.39 3.63
CA TYR A 418 19.62 -9.44 4.39
C TYR A 418 20.02 -10.01 5.76
N GLN A 419 21.19 -9.62 6.24
CA GLN A 419 21.67 -9.96 7.57
C GLN A 419 22.14 -8.69 8.28
N SER A 420 21.39 -8.23 9.26
CA SER A 420 21.76 -7.04 10.02
C SER A 420 23.00 -7.30 10.89
N PRO A 421 24.05 -6.48 10.80
CA PRO A 421 25.19 -6.58 11.71
C PRO A 421 24.80 -6.32 13.17
N ARG A 422 23.70 -5.64 13.42
CA ARG A 422 23.17 -5.35 14.76
C ARG A 422 22.52 -6.56 15.42
N VAL A 423 22.00 -7.50 14.64
CA VAL A 423 21.40 -8.73 15.15
C VAL A 423 22.51 -9.78 15.35
N LYS A 424 22.63 -10.31 16.57
CA LYS A 424 23.55 -11.39 16.90
C LYS A 424 22.95 -12.75 16.63
N GLU A 425 21.70 -12.91 17.02
CA GLU A 425 20.95 -14.15 16.89
C GLU A 425 19.46 -13.82 16.88
N VAL A 426 18.70 -14.58 16.12
CA VAL A 426 17.23 -14.51 16.10
C VAL A 426 16.65 -15.89 15.81
N THR A 427 15.55 -16.21 16.49
CA THR A 427 14.73 -17.41 16.26
C THR A 427 13.26 -17.03 16.29
N ALA A 428 12.48 -17.78 15.55
CA ALA A 428 11.03 -17.63 15.47
C ALA A 428 10.35 -19.00 15.60
N THR A 429 9.12 -19.02 16.07
CA THR A 429 8.30 -20.24 16.16
C THR A 429 7.43 -20.43 14.92
N ASN A 430 7.27 -19.39 14.12
CA ASN A 430 6.50 -19.39 12.88
C ASN A 430 7.18 -18.54 11.79
N ASP A 431 6.48 -18.34 10.66
CA ASP A 431 6.94 -17.51 9.57
C ASP A 431 7.03 -16.03 9.99
N THR A 432 8.21 -15.47 9.91
CA THR A 432 8.54 -14.13 10.42
C THR A 432 9.31 -13.35 9.37
N ILE A 433 9.02 -12.06 9.23
CA ILE A 433 9.94 -11.12 8.56
C ILE A 433 10.42 -10.06 9.53
N ILE A 434 11.64 -9.58 9.30
CA ILE A 434 12.24 -8.48 10.07
C ILE A 434 12.80 -7.47 9.08
N GLY A 435 12.12 -6.35 8.95
CA GLY A 435 12.63 -5.18 8.25
C GLY A 435 13.73 -4.53 9.08
N CYS A 436 14.88 -4.35 8.48
CA CYS A 436 16.01 -3.66 9.10
C CYS A 436 16.09 -2.26 8.51
N LEU A 437 16.00 -1.26 9.36
CA LEU A 437 15.96 0.15 9.00
C LEU A 437 17.01 0.91 9.79
N LYS A 438 17.35 2.10 9.32
CA LYS A 438 18.28 3.00 9.99
C LYS A 438 17.89 4.45 9.79
N ASP A 439 18.00 5.26 10.85
CA ASP A 439 17.81 6.70 10.76
C ASP A 439 19.10 7.44 10.35
N ASP A 440 18.99 8.74 10.13
CA ASP A 440 20.13 9.58 9.71
C ASP A 440 21.16 9.80 10.85
N GLU A 441 20.79 9.56 12.11
CA GLU A 441 21.71 9.63 13.26
C GLU A 441 22.44 8.30 13.51
N GLY A 442 22.03 7.22 12.82
CA GLY A 442 22.64 5.90 12.88
C GLY A 442 21.99 4.93 13.87
N TYR A 443 20.84 5.26 14.42
CA TYR A 443 20.03 4.31 15.19
C TYR A 443 19.42 3.25 14.28
N ASP A 444 19.58 2.00 14.67
CA ASP A 444 18.95 0.87 13.96
C ASP A 444 17.51 0.71 14.44
N GLY A 445 16.58 0.53 13.49
CA GLY A 445 15.18 0.19 13.71
C GLY A 445 14.85 -1.18 13.13
N PHE A 446 13.98 -1.93 13.79
CA PHE A 446 13.57 -3.26 13.36
C PHE A 446 12.05 -3.36 13.36
N MET A 447 11.46 -3.62 12.20
CA MET A 447 10.05 -3.97 12.08
C MET A 447 9.93 -5.49 12.09
N ILE A 448 9.55 -6.08 13.22
CA ILE A 448 9.41 -7.52 13.43
C ILE A 448 7.93 -7.88 13.23
N VAL A 449 7.62 -8.80 12.31
CA VAL A 449 6.24 -9.10 11.91
C VAL A 449 6.00 -10.60 11.86
N ASN A 450 4.91 -11.05 12.48
CA ASN A 450 4.37 -12.38 12.23
C ASN A 450 3.86 -12.44 10.78
N ALA A 451 4.60 -13.14 9.92
CA ALA A 451 4.36 -13.22 8.49
C ALA A 451 3.52 -14.45 8.07
N THR A 452 2.89 -15.13 9.04
CA THR A 452 1.90 -16.18 8.74
C THR A 452 0.62 -15.58 8.17
N ASP A 453 -0.10 -16.35 7.38
CA ASP A 453 -1.43 -15.94 6.89
C ASP A 453 -2.38 -15.65 8.06
N PRO A 454 -2.87 -14.41 8.22
CA PRO A 454 -3.75 -14.07 9.34
C PRO A 454 -4.99 -14.94 9.45
N GLY A 455 -5.50 -15.44 8.34
CA GLY A 455 -6.65 -16.35 8.34
C GLY A 455 -6.43 -17.70 9.03
N LYS A 456 -5.19 -18.01 9.43
CA LYS A 456 -4.85 -19.22 10.20
C LYS A 456 -4.83 -19.00 11.70
N ASP A 457 -4.88 -17.73 12.15
CA ASP A 457 -4.82 -17.35 13.57
C ASP A 457 -3.63 -17.97 14.33
N GLU A 458 -2.46 -18.03 13.68
CA GLU A 458 -1.24 -18.59 14.26
C GLU A 458 -0.43 -17.50 14.97
N LYS A 459 0.01 -17.79 16.19
CA LYS A 459 0.89 -16.89 16.96
C LYS A 459 2.35 -17.18 16.65
N ASP A 460 3.20 -16.19 16.88
CA ASP A 460 4.64 -16.31 16.73
C ASP A 460 5.37 -15.77 17.96
N SER A 461 6.40 -16.50 18.40
CA SER A 461 7.32 -16.05 19.44
C SER A 461 8.68 -15.79 18.81
N VAL A 462 9.06 -14.52 18.71
CA VAL A 462 10.33 -14.10 18.10
C VAL A 462 11.32 -13.71 19.18
N THR A 463 12.36 -14.52 19.36
CA THR A 463 13.47 -14.22 20.28
C THR A 463 14.63 -13.62 19.51
N ILE A 464 14.99 -12.38 19.82
CA ILE A 464 16.05 -11.65 19.15
C ILE A 464 17.12 -11.18 20.16
N THR A 465 18.38 -11.30 19.76
CA THR A 465 19.52 -10.80 20.52
C THR A 465 20.23 -9.71 19.72
N PHE A 466 20.24 -8.50 20.24
CA PHE A 466 20.97 -7.38 19.66
C PHE A 466 22.40 -7.29 20.23
N ARG A 467 23.36 -6.90 19.39
CA ARG A 467 24.70 -6.55 19.84
C ARG A 467 24.69 -5.14 20.42
N GLU A 468 25.49 -4.93 21.49
CA GLU A 468 25.69 -3.61 22.11
C GLU A 468 24.37 -2.90 22.52
N ALA A 469 23.39 -3.67 23.00
CA ALA A 469 22.12 -3.14 23.49
C ALA A 469 21.83 -3.64 24.91
N SER A 470 21.36 -2.74 25.75
CA SER A 470 20.91 -3.06 27.12
C SER A 470 19.40 -2.86 27.27
N LYS A 471 18.82 -2.00 26.44
CA LYS A 471 17.39 -1.67 26.38
C LYS A 471 16.93 -1.58 24.94
N ALA A 472 15.63 -1.50 24.74
CA ALA A 472 15.03 -1.08 23.48
C ALA A 472 13.78 -0.23 23.73
N ILE A 473 13.50 0.69 22.81
CA ILE A 473 12.18 1.28 22.66
C ILE A 473 11.42 0.36 21.73
N ALA A 474 10.23 -0.05 22.12
CA ALA A 474 9.36 -0.91 21.31
C ALA A 474 7.95 -0.28 21.19
N TYR A 475 7.42 -0.25 19.99
CA TYR A 475 6.04 0.18 19.72
C TYR A 475 5.20 -1.07 19.54
N ILE A 476 4.53 -1.49 20.62
CA ILE A 476 3.70 -2.70 20.70
C ILE A 476 2.24 -2.28 20.60
N SER A 477 1.51 -2.76 19.59
CA SER A 477 0.16 -2.27 19.28
C SER A 477 0.09 -0.74 19.22
N GLY A 478 1.16 -0.12 18.71
CA GLY A 478 1.34 1.32 18.59
C GLY A 478 1.75 2.05 19.88
N GLU A 479 1.71 1.41 21.04
CA GLU A 479 2.11 2.04 22.31
C GLU A 479 3.62 1.92 22.53
N GLU A 480 4.24 3.02 22.94
CA GLU A 480 5.67 3.07 23.26
C GLU A 480 5.96 2.40 24.61
N GLU A 481 6.89 1.47 24.60
CA GLU A 481 7.39 0.83 25.79
C GLU A 481 8.93 0.82 25.78
N THR A 482 9.55 1.12 26.93
CA THR A 482 10.98 0.86 27.14
C THR A 482 11.16 -0.52 27.75
N ILE A 483 11.82 -1.42 27.03
CA ILE A 483 12.07 -2.79 27.47
C ILE A 483 13.53 -3.01 27.86
N GLU A 484 13.75 -3.73 28.96
CA GLU A 484 15.08 -4.15 29.40
C GLU A 484 15.51 -5.42 28.66
N LEU A 485 16.68 -5.41 28.04
CA LEU A 485 17.23 -6.54 27.30
C LEU A 485 18.16 -7.37 28.19
N LYS A 486 17.82 -8.61 28.45
CA LYS A 486 18.66 -9.52 29.21
C LYS A 486 19.82 -10.03 28.35
N ASN A 487 21.01 -9.49 28.55
CA ASN A 487 22.19 -9.75 27.70
C ASN A 487 21.94 -9.42 26.22
N GLY A 488 21.20 -8.37 25.96
CA GLY A 488 20.80 -7.94 24.61
C GLY A 488 19.62 -8.71 24.02
N THR A 489 18.97 -9.61 24.76
CA THR A 489 17.94 -10.53 24.27
C THR A 489 16.56 -10.16 24.80
N TYR A 490 15.56 -10.27 23.94
CA TYR A 490 14.14 -10.18 24.27
C TYR A 490 13.32 -11.14 23.41
N THR A 491 12.15 -11.54 23.90
CA THR A 491 11.18 -12.36 23.17
C THR A 491 9.89 -11.56 23.00
N PHE A 492 9.49 -11.35 21.75
CA PHE A 492 8.22 -10.75 21.40
C PHE A 492 7.20 -11.85 21.11
N GLU A 493 6.02 -11.74 21.70
CA GLU A 493 4.88 -12.59 21.42
C GLU A 493 3.97 -11.82 20.45
N LEU A 494 3.84 -12.30 19.23
CA LEU A 494 3.07 -11.65 18.17
C LEU A 494 1.83 -12.49 17.84
N GLY A 495 0.67 -11.86 17.88
CA GLY A 495 -0.57 -12.43 17.37
C GLY A 495 -0.59 -12.51 15.84
N SER A 496 -1.68 -13.00 15.32
CA SER A 496 -1.87 -13.11 13.87
C SER A 496 -1.87 -11.74 13.20
N GLY A 497 -0.99 -11.54 12.22
CA GLY A 497 -0.82 -10.28 11.49
C GLY A 497 -0.20 -9.12 12.31
N GLU A 498 0.24 -9.37 13.53
CA GLU A 498 0.85 -8.34 14.37
C GLU A 498 2.31 -8.08 14.01
N GLY A 499 2.72 -6.83 14.28
CA GLY A 499 4.10 -6.37 14.16
C GLY A 499 4.49 -5.48 15.33
N VAL A 500 5.79 -5.34 15.53
CA VAL A 500 6.38 -4.43 16.51
C VAL A 500 7.54 -3.68 15.89
N PHE A 501 7.60 -2.36 16.12
CA PHE A 501 8.76 -1.57 15.73
C PHE A 501 9.69 -1.40 16.92
N VAL A 502 10.98 -1.75 16.77
CA VAL A 502 11.95 -1.87 17.88
C VAL A 502 13.22 -1.10 17.57
N ILE A 503 13.66 -0.26 18.51
CA ILE A 503 14.89 0.52 18.44
C ILE A 503 15.80 0.09 19.59
N PRO A 504 16.83 -0.77 19.35
CA PRO A 504 17.75 -1.20 20.39
C PRO A 504 18.74 -0.08 20.75
N ILE A 505 18.85 0.23 22.03
CA ILE A 505 19.74 1.24 22.59
C ILE A 505 20.79 0.63 23.54
N LYS A 506 21.94 1.31 23.68
CA LYS A 506 23.03 0.85 24.55
C LYS A 506 22.66 0.78 26.03
#